data_dfb637743a347c0244ad80bdd8a07f77
#
_entry.id   dfb637743a347c0244ad80bdd8a07f77
#
_cell.length_a   1.000
_cell.length_b   1.000
_cell.length_c   1.000
_cell.angle_alpha   90.00
_cell.angle_beta   90.00
_cell.angle_gamma   90.00
#
_symmetry.space_group_name_H-M   'P 1'
#
loop_
_entity.id
_entity.type
_entity.pdbx_description
1 polymer ?
#
loop_
_entity_poly.entity_id
_entity_poly.type
_entity_poly.pdbx_seq_one_letter_code
_entity_poly.pdbx_strand_id
1 'polypeptide(L)'
;MRNKGGIGVGSASIVLVFAVICLTVFSLITFIVASNDKALVDAEVRRITGYYKADTEAEYILSELLAADTLPSSVRGVDIMSQFSEEHGMETTYFFCPVSDITALYVELALRGDSFDILSWRMWNTDEWEFDDSINVWSGVFD
;
A
#
# COMPACT_ATOMS: atom_id res chain seq x y z
N MET A 1 -60.77 1.76 45.65
CA MET A 1 -60.47 0.74 44.61
C MET A 1 -59.17 1.16 43.90
N ARG A 2 -58.09 0.48 44.17
CA ARG A 2 -56.77 0.76 43.58
C ARG A 2 -56.66 -0.02 42.26
N ASN A 3 -56.82 0.67 41.12
CA ASN A 3 -56.61 0.09 39.80
C ASN A 3 -55.13 -0.28 39.68
N LYS A 4 -54.75 -1.55 39.80
CA LYS A 4 -53.49 -2.08 39.38
C LYS A 4 -53.52 -2.18 37.86
N GLY A 5 -53.02 -1.16 37.20
CA GLY A 5 -52.77 -1.23 35.75
C GLY A 5 -51.79 -2.37 35.50
N GLY A 6 -52.30 -3.50 35.01
CA GLY A 6 -51.47 -4.56 34.49
C GLY A 6 -50.66 -4.03 33.33
N ILE A 7 -49.34 -3.98 33.46
CA ILE A 7 -48.46 -3.80 32.32
C ILE A 7 -48.72 -5.01 31.44
N GLY A 8 -49.43 -4.76 30.33
CA GLY A 8 -49.93 -5.83 29.48
C GLY A 8 -48.77 -6.65 28.91
N VAL A 9 -48.98 -7.95 28.81
CA VAL A 9 -48.05 -8.93 28.20
C VAL A 9 -47.52 -8.43 26.84
N GLY A 10 -48.28 -7.59 26.13
CA GLY A 10 -47.90 -6.97 24.87
C GLY A 10 -46.70 -5.99 24.96
N SER A 11 -46.58 -5.23 26.06
CA SER A 11 -45.47 -4.28 26.21
C SER A 11 -44.13 -4.99 26.46
N ALA A 12 -44.15 -6.07 27.22
CA ALA A 12 -42.95 -6.88 27.45
C ALA A 12 -42.48 -7.56 26.15
N SER A 13 -43.43 -8.02 25.32
CA SER A 13 -43.09 -8.62 24.00
C SER A 13 -42.45 -7.61 23.06
N ILE A 14 -42.98 -6.37 23.00
CA ILE A 14 -42.40 -5.31 22.16
C ILE A 14 -40.95 -4.97 22.60
N VAL A 15 -40.71 -4.85 23.88
CA VAL A 15 -39.36 -4.58 24.41
C VAL A 15 -38.41 -5.71 24.08
N LEU A 16 -38.85 -6.97 24.18
CA LEU A 16 -38.04 -8.13 23.84
C LEU A 16 -37.66 -8.14 22.34
N VAL A 17 -38.65 -7.91 21.45
CA VAL A 17 -38.39 -7.84 20.01
C VAL A 17 -37.43 -6.70 19.69
N PHE A 18 -37.61 -5.54 20.30
CA PHE A 18 -36.69 -4.41 20.12
C PHE A 18 -35.27 -4.75 20.57
N ALA A 19 -35.10 -5.38 21.73
CA ALA A 19 -33.80 -5.81 22.22
C ALA A 19 -33.11 -6.80 21.28
N VAL A 20 -33.87 -7.77 20.74
CA VAL A 20 -33.30 -8.73 19.75
C VAL A 20 -32.85 -8.02 18.47
N ILE A 21 -33.66 -7.08 17.97
CA ILE A 21 -33.29 -6.29 16.77
C ILE A 21 -32.01 -5.49 17.04
N CYS A 22 -31.91 -4.81 18.18
CA CYS A 22 -30.70 -4.07 18.56
C CYS A 22 -29.46 -4.98 18.60
N LEU A 23 -29.57 -6.15 19.25
CA LEU A 23 -28.46 -7.10 19.34
C LEU A 23 -28.03 -7.64 17.96
N THR A 24 -29.00 -7.94 17.10
CA THR A 24 -28.68 -8.39 15.73
C THR A 24 -27.98 -7.31 14.92
N VAL A 25 -28.43 -6.06 15.01
CA VAL A 25 -27.79 -4.93 14.32
C VAL A 25 -26.36 -4.71 14.82
N PHE A 26 -26.14 -4.70 16.14
CA PHE A 26 -24.79 -4.58 16.69
C PHE A 26 -23.88 -5.73 16.28
N SER A 27 -24.40 -6.95 16.25
CA SER A 27 -23.66 -8.13 15.79
C SER A 27 -23.22 -8.00 14.33
N LEU A 28 -24.12 -7.53 13.46
CA LEU A 28 -23.80 -7.32 12.04
C LEU A 28 -22.74 -6.23 11.85
N ILE A 29 -22.89 -5.10 12.56
CA ILE A 29 -21.91 -4.00 12.47
C ILE A 29 -20.54 -4.49 12.95
N THR A 30 -20.47 -5.18 14.07
CA THR A 30 -19.20 -5.72 14.60
C THR A 30 -18.56 -6.69 13.61
N PHE A 31 -19.36 -7.55 12.97
CA PHE A 31 -18.85 -8.48 11.95
C PHE A 31 -18.28 -7.76 10.73
N ILE A 32 -18.97 -6.73 10.22
CA ILE A 32 -18.51 -5.94 9.07
C ILE A 32 -17.20 -5.23 9.41
N VAL A 33 -17.12 -4.59 10.58
CA VAL A 33 -15.90 -3.90 11.02
C VAL A 33 -14.72 -4.88 11.11
N ALA A 34 -14.91 -6.01 11.79
CA ALA A 34 -13.87 -7.03 11.93
C ALA A 34 -13.42 -7.61 10.58
N SER A 35 -14.34 -7.78 9.63
CA SER A 35 -14.02 -8.26 8.28
C SER A 35 -13.20 -7.23 7.49
N ASN A 36 -13.54 -5.95 7.59
CA ASN A 36 -12.79 -4.87 6.95
C ASN A 36 -11.39 -4.72 7.55
N ASP A 37 -11.27 -4.76 8.88
CA ASP A 37 -9.99 -4.68 9.57
C ASP A 37 -9.05 -5.83 9.15
N LYS A 38 -9.59 -7.05 9.03
CA LYS A 38 -8.81 -8.18 8.53
C LYS A 38 -8.32 -7.95 7.11
N ALA A 39 -9.17 -7.44 6.22
CA ALA A 39 -8.77 -7.16 4.83
C ALA A 39 -7.64 -6.12 4.74
N LEU A 40 -7.71 -5.07 5.60
CA LEU A 40 -6.66 -4.06 5.71
C LEU A 40 -5.33 -4.65 6.21
N VAL A 41 -5.38 -5.46 7.26
CA VAL A 41 -4.18 -6.13 7.80
C VAL A 41 -3.56 -7.06 6.75
N ASP A 42 -4.36 -7.86 6.06
CA ASP A 42 -3.87 -8.76 5.01
C ASP A 42 -3.23 -7.98 3.84
N ALA A 43 -3.77 -6.81 3.48
CA ALA A 43 -3.19 -5.95 2.46
C ALA A 43 -1.84 -5.35 2.92
N GLU A 44 -1.76 -4.89 4.17
CA GLU A 44 -0.52 -4.33 4.72
C GLU A 44 0.58 -5.40 4.85
N VAL A 45 0.23 -6.61 5.29
CA VAL A 45 1.18 -7.74 5.37
C VAL A 45 1.73 -8.07 3.98
N ARG A 46 0.89 -8.10 2.94
CA ARG A 46 1.36 -8.32 1.56
C ARG A 46 2.31 -7.21 1.11
N ARG A 47 1.99 -5.95 1.40
CA ARG A 47 2.82 -4.80 1.05
C ARG A 47 4.20 -4.86 1.73
N ILE A 48 4.22 -5.12 3.03
CA ILE A 48 5.44 -5.24 3.81
C ILE A 48 6.29 -6.42 3.32
N THR A 49 5.67 -7.57 3.11
CA THR A 49 6.37 -8.76 2.61
C THR A 49 6.94 -8.53 1.21
N GLY A 50 6.18 -7.87 0.33
CA GLY A 50 6.63 -7.49 -1.00
C GLY A 50 7.83 -6.56 -0.95
N TYR A 51 7.79 -5.55 -0.08
CA TYR A 51 8.90 -4.62 0.13
C TYR A 51 10.18 -5.33 0.55
N TYR A 52 10.13 -6.13 1.63
CA TYR A 52 11.33 -6.84 2.11
C TYR A 52 11.88 -7.84 1.11
N LYS A 53 11.02 -8.45 0.29
CA LYS A 53 11.46 -9.31 -0.80
C LYS A 53 12.22 -8.52 -1.87
N ALA A 54 11.69 -7.38 -2.29
CA ALA A 54 12.33 -6.50 -3.26
C ALA A 54 13.62 -5.89 -2.71
N ASP A 55 13.65 -5.53 -1.44
CA ASP A 55 14.82 -5.02 -0.73
C ASP A 55 15.96 -6.05 -0.70
N THR A 56 15.66 -7.28 -0.32
CA THR A 56 16.62 -8.39 -0.36
C THR A 56 17.13 -8.65 -1.78
N GLU A 57 16.26 -8.61 -2.79
CA GLU A 57 16.67 -8.78 -4.19
C GLU A 57 17.58 -7.64 -4.64
N ALA A 58 17.28 -6.41 -4.24
CA ALA A 58 18.11 -5.25 -4.54
C ALA A 58 19.51 -5.34 -3.90
N GLU A 59 19.60 -5.83 -2.67
CA GLU A 59 20.89 -6.08 -2.01
C GLU A 59 21.70 -7.16 -2.74
N TYR A 60 21.06 -8.22 -3.23
CA TYR A 60 21.74 -9.24 -4.04
C TYR A 60 22.24 -8.66 -5.37
N ILE A 61 21.41 -7.88 -6.06
CA ILE A 61 21.81 -7.20 -7.30
C ILE A 61 23.02 -6.30 -7.03
N LEU A 62 22.97 -5.50 -5.97
CA LEU A 62 24.09 -4.66 -5.57
C LEU A 62 25.38 -5.46 -5.35
N SER A 63 25.28 -6.60 -4.66
CA SER A 63 26.45 -7.46 -4.42
C SER A 63 27.03 -8.04 -5.71
N GLU A 64 26.21 -8.40 -6.69
CA GLU A 64 26.65 -8.89 -8.00
C GLU A 64 27.25 -7.76 -8.86
N LEU A 65 26.68 -6.54 -8.80
CA LEU A 65 27.23 -5.38 -9.48
C LEU A 65 28.63 -5.02 -8.98
N LEU A 66 28.85 -5.13 -7.67
CA LEU A 66 30.17 -4.85 -7.06
C LEU A 66 31.19 -5.95 -7.35
N ALA A 67 30.75 -7.18 -7.59
CA ALA A 67 31.64 -8.31 -7.92
C ALA A 67 31.94 -8.39 -9.42
N ALA A 68 31.24 -7.66 -10.27
CA ALA A 68 31.40 -7.69 -11.71
C ALA A 68 32.50 -6.71 -12.19
N ASP A 69 33.40 -7.17 -13.04
CA ASP A 69 34.43 -6.31 -13.68
C ASP A 69 33.81 -5.31 -14.70
N THR A 70 32.63 -5.64 -15.24
CA THR A 70 31.88 -4.80 -16.19
C THR A 70 30.42 -4.79 -15.81
N LEU A 71 29.76 -3.64 -15.99
CA LEU A 71 28.34 -3.49 -15.67
C LEU A 71 27.49 -4.42 -16.54
N PRO A 72 26.77 -5.39 -15.96
CA PRO A 72 25.89 -6.27 -16.71
C PRO A 72 24.63 -5.53 -17.15
N SER A 73 24.05 -5.91 -18.28
CA SER A 73 22.79 -5.34 -18.75
C SER A 73 21.57 -5.80 -17.94
N SER A 74 21.65 -6.95 -17.29
CA SER A 74 20.63 -7.47 -16.39
C SER A 74 21.22 -8.40 -15.35
N VAL A 75 20.62 -8.40 -14.17
CA VAL A 75 20.99 -9.26 -13.03
C VAL A 75 19.71 -9.89 -12.51
N ARG A 76 19.65 -11.24 -12.43
CA ARG A 76 18.51 -12.01 -11.93
C ARG A 76 17.15 -11.67 -12.58
N GLY A 77 17.19 -11.22 -13.85
CA GLY A 77 15.98 -10.84 -14.59
C GLY A 77 15.51 -9.39 -14.34
N VAL A 78 16.32 -8.62 -13.61
CA VAL A 78 16.14 -7.17 -13.44
C VAL A 78 17.09 -6.45 -14.38
N ASP A 79 16.56 -5.55 -15.19
CA ASP A 79 17.34 -4.75 -16.13
C ASP A 79 18.12 -3.67 -15.38
N ILE A 80 19.40 -3.55 -15.68
CA ILE A 80 20.30 -2.55 -15.11
C ILE A 80 20.48 -1.44 -16.15
N MET A 81 20.15 -0.23 -15.76
CA MET A 81 20.21 0.94 -16.62
C MET A 81 21.24 1.92 -16.11
N SER A 82 21.93 2.59 -17.04
CA SER A 82 22.84 3.68 -16.73
C SER A 82 22.35 4.96 -17.36
N GLN A 83 22.50 6.07 -16.64
CA GLN A 83 22.20 7.40 -17.15
C GLN A 83 23.18 8.41 -16.59
N PHE A 84 23.41 9.49 -17.32
CA PHE A 84 24.15 10.63 -16.77
C PHE A 84 23.20 11.49 -15.92
N SER A 85 23.51 11.61 -14.65
CA SER A 85 22.75 12.46 -13.72
C SER A 85 23.33 13.87 -13.77
N GLU A 86 22.55 14.84 -14.25
CA GLU A 86 22.93 16.26 -14.23
C GLU A 86 23.05 16.80 -12.80
N GLU A 87 22.23 16.28 -11.88
CA GLU A 87 22.20 16.66 -10.47
C GLU A 87 23.52 16.28 -9.76
N HIS A 88 24.05 15.11 -10.08
CA HIS A 88 25.28 14.60 -9.46
C HIS A 88 26.52 14.78 -10.34
N GLY A 89 26.36 15.21 -11.59
CA GLY A 89 27.45 15.45 -12.55
C GLY A 89 28.25 14.19 -12.89
N MET A 90 27.64 13.01 -12.77
CA MET A 90 28.28 11.71 -13.01
C MET A 90 27.30 10.70 -13.61
N GLU A 91 27.87 9.61 -14.14
CA GLU A 91 27.08 8.46 -14.56
C GLU A 91 26.55 7.71 -13.35
N THR A 92 25.24 7.46 -13.32
CA THR A 92 24.56 6.70 -12.27
C THR A 92 23.97 5.43 -12.86
N THR A 93 23.88 4.40 -12.05
CA THR A 93 23.28 3.11 -12.38
C THR A 93 22.01 2.96 -11.58
N TYR A 94 20.91 2.59 -12.23
CA TYR A 94 19.63 2.40 -11.56
C TYR A 94 18.89 1.17 -12.04
N PHE A 95 18.02 0.65 -11.18
CA PHE A 95 17.17 -0.50 -11.46
C PHE A 95 15.90 -0.48 -10.62
N PHE A 96 14.94 -1.32 -11.02
CA PHE A 96 13.65 -1.43 -10.34
C PHE A 96 13.42 -2.87 -9.90
N CYS A 97 13.24 -3.11 -8.60
CA CYS A 97 12.81 -4.40 -8.06
C CYS A 97 11.30 -4.39 -7.82
N PRO A 98 10.51 -5.27 -8.45
CA PRO A 98 9.07 -5.27 -8.32
C PRO A 98 8.64 -5.63 -6.89
N VAL A 99 7.73 -4.83 -6.32
CA VAL A 99 7.11 -5.05 -5.01
C VAL A 99 5.67 -5.54 -5.17
N SER A 100 4.94 -4.94 -6.10
CA SER A 100 3.57 -5.29 -6.49
C SER A 100 3.33 -4.93 -7.95
N ASP A 101 2.11 -5.13 -8.44
CA ASP A 101 1.73 -4.80 -9.83
C ASP A 101 1.90 -3.31 -10.15
N ILE A 102 1.78 -2.45 -9.14
CA ILE A 102 1.78 -0.98 -9.30
C ILE A 102 2.92 -0.27 -8.56
N THR A 103 3.79 -1.03 -7.88
CA THR A 103 4.91 -0.45 -7.11
C THR A 103 6.18 -1.26 -7.29
N ALA A 104 7.29 -0.55 -7.40
CA ALA A 104 8.64 -1.13 -7.43
C ALA A 104 9.55 -0.39 -6.44
N LEU A 105 10.61 -1.04 -6.01
CA LEU A 105 11.71 -0.42 -5.30
C LEU A 105 12.68 0.17 -6.33
N TYR A 106 12.80 1.47 -6.37
CA TYR A 106 13.77 2.19 -7.19
C TYR A 106 15.07 2.33 -6.44
N VAL A 107 16.13 1.85 -7.05
CA VAL A 107 17.50 1.95 -6.51
C VAL A 107 18.36 2.70 -7.52
N GLU A 108 19.08 3.72 -7.08
CA GLU A 108 20.04 4.48 -7.87
C GLU A 108 21.37 4.56 -7.13
N LEU A 109 22.42 4.23 -7.84
CA LEU A 109 23.76 4.08 -7.31
C LEU A 109 24.76 4.88 -8.15
N ALA A 110 25.76 5.45 -7.50
CA ALA A 110 26.98 5.92 -8.14
C ALA A 110 28.10 4.91 -7.86
N LEU A 111 28.58 4.24 -8.90
CA LEU A 111 29.66 3.26 -8.80
C LEU A 111 31.00 3.96 -9.03
N ARG A 112 31.95 3.76 -8.12
CA ARG A 112 33.33 4.34 -8.16
C ARG A 112 34.39 3.28 -7.96
N GLY A 113 34.62 2.45 -8.97
CA GLY A 113 35.52 1.30 -8.84
C GLY A 113 34.99 0.32 -7.80
N ASP A 114 35.77 0.07 -6.73
CA ASP A 114 35.39 -0.86 -5.65
C ASP A 114 34.41 -0.24 -4.60
N SER A 115 34.04 1.02 -4.77
CA SER A 115 33.11 1.72 -3.85
C SER A 115 31.83 2.13 -4.56
N PHE A 116 30.79 2.31 -3.77
CA PHE A 116 29.50 2.79 -4.26
C PHE A 116 28.89 3.80 -3.29
N ASP A 117 28.10 4.71 -3.83
CA ASP A 117 27.25 5.60 -3.06
C ASP A 117 25.80 5.32 -3.44
N ILE A 118 24.93 5.13 -2.45
CA ILE A 118 23.49 5.00 -2.67
C ILE A 118 22.90 6.41 -2.80
N LEU A 119 22.45 6.76 -4.00
CA LEU A 119 21.83 8.05 -4.27
C LEU A 119 20.35 8.06 -3.97
N SER A 120 19.67 6.95 -4.28
CA SER A 120 18.25 6.77 -4.01
C SER A 120 17.92 5.32 -3.69
N TRP A 121 17.08 5.11 -2.69
CA TRP A 121 16.54 3.81 -2.29
C TRP A 121 15.14 4.02 -1.78
N ARG A 122 14.15 3.93 -2.68
CA ARG A 122 12.77 4.32 -2.37
C ARG A 122 11.74 3.54 -3.16
N MET A 123 10.56 3.49 -2.60
CA MET A 123 9.38 2.99 -3.32
C MET A 123 9.02 3.94 -4.46
N TRP A 124 8.74 3.37 -5.62
CA TRP A 124 8.30 4.06 -6.82
C TRP A 124 6.96 3.50 -7.26
N ASN A 125 6.00 4.37 -7.59
CA ASN A 125 4.76 3.94 -8.19
C ASN A 125 4.97 3.81 -9.70
N THR A 126 4.71 2.60 -10.25
CA THR A 126 4.86 2.31 -11.68
C THR A 126 3.62 2.67 -12.50
N ASP A 127 2.49 2.93 -11.83
CA ASP A 127 1.31 3.46 -12.50
C ASP A 127 1.52 4.94 -12.82
N GLU A 128 1.34 5.31 -14.09
CA GLU A 128 1.16 6.71 -14.47
C GLU A 128 -0.15 7.20 -13.85
N TRP A 129 -0.05 8.15 -12.92
CA TRP A 129 -1.22 8.85 -12.41
C TRP A 129 -1.79 9.72 -13.54
N GLU A 130 -2.78 9.21 -14.26
CA GLU A 130 -3.64 10.08 -15.04
C GLU A 130 -4.45 10.94 -14.06
N PHE A 131 -4.18 12.23 -14.07
CA PHE A 131 -5.03 13.21 -13.39
C PHE A 131 -6.41 13.12 -14.03
N ASP A 132 -7.40 12.64 -13.27
CA ASP A 132 -8.79 12.74 -13.70
C ASP A 132 -9.26 14.19 -13.58
N ASP A 133 -9.03 14.98 -14.62
CA ASP A 133 -9.52 16.35 -14.74
C ASP A 133 -11.07 16.41 -14.87
N SER A 134 -11.75 15.26 -14.84
CA SER A 134 -13.21 15.17 -14.97
C SER A 134 -13.97 15.49 -13.68
N ILE A 135 -13.25 15.71 -12.55
CA ILE A 135 -13.87 16.16 -11.32
C ILE A 135 -14.45 17.55 -11.54
N ASN A 136 -15.73 17.59 -11.83
CA ASN A 136 -16.50 18.82 -11.96
C ASN A 136 -16.63 19.49 -10.59
N VAL A 137 -15.64 20.28 -10.23
CA VAL A 137 -15.68 21.04 -8.97
C VAL A 137 -16.78 22.10 -9.15
N TRP A 138 -17.76 22.07 -8.26
CA TRP A 138 -18.81 23.04 -8.22
C TRP A 138 -18.26 24.48 -8.32
N SER A 139 -18.70 25.22 -9.37
CA SER A 139 -18.17 26.55 -9.69
C SER A 139 -18.59 27.66 -8.73
N GLY A 140 -19.41 27.38 -7.73
CA GLY A 140 -19.86 28.35 -6.72
C GLY A 140 -20.86 29.41 -7.23
N VAL A 141 -21.41 29.24 -8.42
CA VAL A 141 -22.39 30.17 -8.96
C VAL A 141 -23.79 29.76 -8.47
N PHE A 142 -24.41 30.59 -7.66
CA PHE A 142 -25.84 30.51 -7.34
C PHE A 142 -26.57 31.45 -8.31
N ASP A 143 -27.59 30.94 -8.97
CA ASP A 143 -28.61 31.73 -9.67
C ASP A 143 -29.62 32.32 -8.67
#